data_7517ce2e3e92bf535c5bfedaf5f16aa2
#
_entry.id   7517ce2e3e92bf535c5bfedaf5f16aa2
#
_cell.length_a   1.000
_cell.length_b   1.000
_cell.length_c   1.000
_cell.angle_alpha   90.00
_cell.angle_beta   90.00
_cell.angle_gamma   90.00
#
_symmetry.space_group_name_H-M   'P 1'
#
loop_
_entity.id
_entity.type
_entity.pdbx_description
1 polymer ?
#
loop_
_entity_poly.entity_id
_entity_poly.type
_entity_poly.pdbx_seq_one_letter_code
_entity_poly.pdbx_strand_id
1 'polypeptide(L)'
;MRERDLKLALEDEHYKRLAYEQFTRLQKKAYPVVESNTKEALADADYLLPQGDFDYVFFDLPGTINNEDLIHSLAGMDYLVAPISADRVVMESTLNYAVVVKEHIMGREKSRMKGLYMLWNMVDGREKTELYQVYEAVMKELGLPVLKTFLPDTKRFRREQNACLL
;
A
#
# COMPACT_ATOMS: atom_id res chain seq x y z
N MET A 1 7.74 9.80 14.88
CA MET A 1 9.14 9.38 15.18
C MET A 1 10.01 10.61 15.14
N ARG A 2 11.02 10.74 16.02
CA ARG A 2 11.92 11.91 15.98
C ARG A 2 12.96 11.70 14.88
N GLU A 3 13.49 12.78 14.30
CA GLU A 3 14.55 12.74 13.27
C GLU A 3 15.70 11.78 13.64
N ARG A 4 16.09 11.80 14.93
CA ARG A 4 17.11 10.92 15.49
C ARG A 4 16.73 9.44 15.40
N ASP A 5 15.45 9.11 15.65
CA ASP A 5 14.97 7.72 15.67
C ASP A 5 14.91 7.16 14.24
N LEU A 6 14.52 8.00 13.28
CA LEU A 6 14.51 7.66 11.87
C LEU A 6 15.92 7.36 11.33
N LYS A 7 16.89 8.22 11.69
CA LYS A 7 18.28 8.03 11.32
C LYS A 7 18.85 6.72 11.91
N LEU A 8 18.52 6.42 13.18
CA LEU A 8 18.91 5.17 13.83
C LEU A 8 18.30 3.95 13.14
N ALA A 9 17.03 4.02 12.69
CA ALA A 9 16.40 2.95 11.96
C ALA A 9 17.11 2.67 10.63
N LEU A 10 17.54 3.70 9.89
CA LEU A 10 18.31 3.56 8.66
C LEU A 10 19.72 3.00 8.87
N GLU A 11 20.29 3.20 10.06
CA GLU A 11 21.61 2.70 10.45
C GLU A 11 21.54 1.33 11.15
N ASP A 12 20.35 0.83 11.47
CA ASP A 12 20.14 -0.43 12.18
C ASP A 12 20.72 -1.62 11.40
N GLU A 13 21.52 -2.43 12.09
CA GLU A 13 22.17 -3.61 11.51
C GLU A 13 21.16 -4.68 11.03
N HIS A 14 19.97 -4.75 11.62
CA HIS A 14 18.92 -5.64 11.18
C HIS A 14 18.42 -5.25 9.77
N TYR A 15 18.11 -3.98 9.55
CA TYR A 15 17.70 -3.49 8.23
C TYR A 15 18.81 -3.58 7.20
N LYS A 16 20.05 -3.29 7.57
CA LYS A 16 21.21 -3.48 6.69
C LYS A 16 21.39 -4.93 6.27
N ARG A 17 21.20 -5.87 7.20
CA ARG A 17 21.27 -7.30 6.92
C ARG A 17 20.15 -7.74 5.96
N LEU A 18 18.90 -7.33 6.22
CA LEU A 18 17.77 -7.64 5.33
C LEU A 18 17.98 -7.05 3.93
N ALA A 19 18.49 -5.83 3.83
CA ALA A 19 18.84 -5.19 2.58
C ALA A 19 19.92 -5.96 1.82
N TYR A 20 20.95 -6.43 2.50
CA TYR A 20 22.03 -7.23 1.93
C TYR A 20 21.53 -8.60 1.44
N GLU A 21 20.72 -9.29 2.25
CA GLU A 21 20.11 -10.57 1.88
C GLU A 21 19.20 -10.42 0.65
N GLN A 22 18.40 -9.37 0.61
CA GLN A 22 17.54 -9.05 -0.53
C GLN A 22 18.37 -8.74 -1.78
N PHE A 23 19.42 -7.95 -1.68
CA PHE A 23 20.34 -7.66 -2.77
C PHE A 23 21.00 -8.94 -3.28
N THR A 24 21.52 -9.77 -2.39
CA THR A 24 22.21 -11.04 -2.75
C THR A 24 21.26 -12.00 -3.46
N ARG A 25 20.02 -12.09 -3.00
CA ARG A 25 19.00 -12.98 -3.58
C ARG A 25 18.47 -12.50 -4.92
N LEU A 26 18.18 -11.19 -5.01
CA LEU A 26 17.52 -10.62 -6.19
C LEU A 26 18.48 -9.97 -7.17
N GLN A 27 19.75 -9.81 -6.79
CA GLN A 27 20.77 -9.04 -7.54
C GLN A 27 20.29 -7.61 -7.83
N LYS A 28 19.51 -7.04 -6.93
CA LYS A 28 18.94 -5.69 -7.03
C LYS A 28 19.24 -4.89 -5.77
N LYS A 29 19.42 -3.59 -5.94
CA LYS A 29 19.57 -2.67 -4.81
C LYS A 29 18.33 -2.79 -3.91
N ALA A 30 18.55 -3.03 -2.62
CA ALA A 30 17.48 -3.04 -1.64
C ALA A 30 16.96 -1.60 -1.40
N TYR A 31 15.71 -1.50 -1.01
CA TYR A 31 15.08 -0.25 -0.57
C TYR A 31 14.98 -0.23 0.96
N PRO A 32 15.08 0.94 1.59
CA PRO A 32 14.88 1.05 3.04
C PRO A 32 13.42 0.78 3.41
N VAL A 33 13.23 0.11 4.55
CA VAL A 33 11.92 -0.04 5.20
C VAL A 33 12.00 0.67 6.53
N VAL A 34 11.07 1.59 6.77
CA VAL A 34 11.04 2.42 7.98
C VAL A 34 9.71 2.24 8.68
N GLU A 35 9.75 1.97 9.97
CA GLU A 35 8.58 1.92 10.81
C GLU A 35 8.15 3.33 11.21
N SER A 36 6.88 3.64 11.05
CA SER A 36 6.28 4.92 11.43
C SER A 36 4.85 4.73 11.93
N ASN A 37 4.21 5.79 12.36
CA ASN A 37 2.80 5.80 12.73
C ASN A 37 1.99 6.74 11.81
N THR A 38 0.67 6.62 11.84
CA THR A 38 -0.22 7.37 10.94
C THR A 38 -0.11 8.89 11.08
N LYS A 39 0.33 9.40 12.22
CA LYS A 39 0.47 10.83 12.48
C LYS A 39 1.74 11.41 11.86
N GLU A 40 2.82 10.63 11.88
CA GLU A 40 4.17 11.09 11.53
C GLU A 40 4.61 10.62 10.14
N ALA A 41 3.90 9.66 9.52
CA ALA A 41 4.30 9.01 8.29
C ALA A 41 4.65 9.98 7.14
N LEU A 42 3.89 11.04 6.96
CA LEU A 42 4.18 12.05 5.92
C LEU A 42 5.44 12.85 6.23
N ALA A 43 5.61 13.28 7.49
CA ALA A 43 6.80 14.02 7.92
C ALA A 43 8.07 13.15 7.82
N ASP A 44 7.95 11.87 8.15
CA ASP A 44 9.04 10.90 8.00
C ASP A 44 9.42 10.72 6.51
N ALA A 45 8.45 10.64 5.62
CA ALA A 45 8.70 10.58 4.19
C ALA A 45 9.35 11.86 3.65
N ASP A 46 8.85 13.03 4.04
CA ASP A 46 9.42 14.32 3.65
C ASP A 46 10.86 14.48 4.14
N TYR A 47 11.19 13.91 5.30
CA TYR A 47 12.55 13.86 5.82
C TYR A 47 13.46 12.92 5.03
N LEU A 48 12.94 11.76 4.59
CA LEU A 48 13.73 10.74 3.89
C LEU A 48 13.97 11.06 2.42
N LEU A 49 12.99 11.65 1.75
CA LEU A 49 13.05 11.91 0.30
C LEU A 49 14.31 12.68 -0.13
N PRO A 50 14.73 13.76 0.56
CA PRO A 50 15.95 14.50 0.18
C PRO A 50 17.24 13.76 0.44
N GLN A 51 17.22 12.71 1.26
CA GLN A 51 18.43 11.97 1.67
C GLN A 51 18.78 10.82 0.74
N GLY A 52 17.88 10.46 -0.18
CA GLY A 52 18.04 9.37 -1.12
C GLY A 52 17.53 9.72 -2.50
N ASP A 53 17.90 8.89 -3.46
CA ASP A 53 17.42 8.95 -4.83
C ASP A 53 16.19 8.02 -4.95
N PHE A 54 15.03 8.53 -4.47
CA PHE A 54 13.78 7.77 -4.43
C PHE A 54 12.79 8.31 -5.46
N ASP A 55 12.34 7.45 -6.36
CA ASP A 55 11.25 7.77 -7.30
C ASP A 55 9.88 7.64 -6.62
N TYR A 56 9.75 6.72 -5.66
CA TYR A 56 8.48 6.36 -4.99
C TYR A 56 8.68 6.11 -3.51
N VAL A 57 7.68 6.51 -2.72
CA VAL A 57 7.53 6.13 -1.31
C VAL A 57 6.21 5.37 -1.17
N PHE A 58 6.27 4.16 -0.63
CA PHE A 58 5.10 3.34 -0.34
C PHE A 58 4.78 3.40 1.14
N PHE A 59 3.51 3.65 1.46
CA PHE A 59 2.98 3.61 2.81
C PHE A 59 2.12 2.36 2.96
N ASP A 60 2.47 1.49 3.91
CA ASP A 60 1.61 0.38 4.33
C ASP A 60 0.70 0.90 5.44
N LEU A 61 -0.60 1.00 5.16
CA LEU A 61 -1.57 1.66 6.01
C LEU A 61 -2.60 0.67 6.56
N PRO A 62 -3.16 0.94 7.76
CA PRO A 62 -4.30 0.19 8.27
C PRO A 62 -5.49 0.21 7.33
N GLY A 63 -6.17 -0.93 7.17
CA GLY A 63 -7.36 -1.07 6.33
C GLY A 63 -8.65 -0.46 6.91
N THR A 64 -8.56 0.31 8.01
CA THR A 64 -9.71 0.91 8.68
C THR A 64 -9.51 2.41 8.86
N ILE A 65 -10.50 3.21 8.45
CA ILE A 65 -10.49 4.67 8.67
C ILE A 65 -11.17 4.94 10.02
N ASN A 66 -10.38 4.98 11.08
CA ASN A 66 -10.91 5.13 12.45
C ASN A 66 -10.34 6.32 13.23
N ASN A 67 -9.45 7.11 12.63
CA ASN A 67 -8.90 8.30 13.26
C ASN A 67 -8.55 9.41 12.24
N GLU A 68 -8.47 10.63 12.74
CA GLU A 68 -8.17 11.83 11.94
C GLU A 68 -6.75 11.83 11.39
N ASP A 69 -5.79 11.24 12.11
CA ASP A 69 -4.39 11.17 11.67
C ASP A 69 -4.25 10.35 10.38
N LEU A 70 -5.00 9.24 10.27
CA LEU A 70 -5.01 8.44 9.05
C LEU A 70 -5.64 9.21 7.87
N ILE A 71 -6.73 9.93 8.12
CA ILE A 71 -7.37 10.77 7.10
C ILE A 71 -6.40 11.85 6.62
N HIS A 72 -5.67 12.47 7.53
CA HIS A 72 -4.65 13.47 7.20
C HIS A 72 -3.53 12.87 6.35
N SER A 73 -3.02 11.70 6.75
CA SER A 73 -1.99 11.00 6.00
C SER A 73 -2.46 10.60 4.59
N LEU A 74 -3.67 10.06 4.46
CA LEU A 74 -4.26 9.72 3.15
C LEU A 74 -4.41 10.96 2.26
N ALA A 75 -4.84 12.09 2.82
CA ALA A 75 -4.98 13.33 2.06
C ALA A 75 -3.63 13.88 1.55
N GLY A 76 -2.54 13.57 2.21
CA GLY A 76 -1.18 13.96 1.82
C GLY A 76 -0.51 13.07 0.78
N MET A 77 -1.11 11.93 0.44
CA MET A 77 -0.58 10.98 -0.55
C MET A 77 -1.06 11.30 -1.96
N ASP A 78 -0.23 11.00 -2.98
CA ASP A 78 -0.63 11.22 -4.37
C ASP A 78 -1.58 10.15 -4.89
N TYR A 79 -1.38 8.89 -4.51
CA TYR A 79 -2.17 7.75 -4.99
C TYR A 79 -2.46 6.77 -3.87
N LEU A 80 -3.65 6.19 -3.90
CA LEU A 80 -4.03 5.06 -3.06
C LEU A 80 -4.28 3.85 -3.93
N VAL A 81 -3.70 2.71 -3.56
CA VAL A 81 -3.99 1.41 -4.18
C VAL A 81 -4.62 0.51 -3.12
N ALA A 82 -5.85 0.10 -3.34
CA ALA A 82 -6.59 -0.78 -2.45
C ALA A 82 -6.60 -2.22 -3.00
N PRO A 83 -5.90 -3.17 -2.35
CA PRO A 83 -5.94 -4.56 -2.77
C PRO A 83 -7.31 -5.17 -2.48
N ILE A 84 -7.84 -5.93 -3.45
CA ILE A 84 -9.12 -6.64 -3.39
C ILE A 84 -8.90 -8.12 -3.71
N SER A 85 -9.76 -8.96 -3.17
CA SER A 85 -9.80 -10.39 -3.50
C SER A 85 -11.22 -10.83 -3.84
N ALA A 86 -11.37 -12.04 -4.42
CA ALA A 86 -12.68 -12.60 -4.74
C ALA A 86 -13.46 -13.08 -3.51
N ASP A 87 -12.98 -12.80 -2.30
CA ASP A 87 -13.71 -13.01 -1.05
C ASP A 87 -14.76 -11.90 -0.84
N ARG A 88 -16.01 -12.29 -0.60
CA ARG A 88 -17.12 -11.36 -0.46
C ARG A 88 -16.95 -10.37 0.69
N VAL A 89 -16.47 -10.84 1.85
CA VAL A 89 -16.33 -10.00 3.04
C VAL A 89 -15.21 -8.97 2.84
N VAL A 90 -14.09 -9.42 2.27
CA VAL A 90 -12.97 -8.53 1.92
C VAL A 90 -13.42 -7.51 0.89
N MET A 91 -14.17 -7.93 -0.13
CA MET A 91 -14.67 -7.04 -1.18
C MET A 91 -15.60 -5.97 -0.61
N GLU A 92 -16.63 -6.35 0.15
CA GLU A 92 -17.58 -5.40 0.75
C GLU A 92 -16.86 -4.38 1.66
N SER A 93 -15.93 -4.84 2.50
CA SER A 93 -15.15 -3.98 3.38
C SER A 93 -14.28 -3.00 2.59
N THR A 94 -13.57 -3.49 1.58
CA THR A 94 -12.66 -2.65 0.79
C THR A 94 -13.42 -1.66 -0.10
N LEU A 95 -14.57 -2.04 -0.65
CA LEU A 95 -15.42 -1.12 -1.42
C LEU A 95 -15.96 0.00 -0.54
N ASN A 96 -16.44 -0.31 0.67
CA ASN A 96 -16.88 0.70 1.63
C ASN A 96 -15.74 1.67 1.99
N TYR A 97 -14.55 1.16 2.26
CA TYR A 97 -13.37 1.96 2.51
C TYR A 97 -13.06 2.89 1.31
N ALA A 98 -13.03 2.34 0.10
CA ALA A 98 -12.71 3.09 -1.11
C ALA A 98 -13.74 4.20 -1.41
N VAL A 99 -15.03 3.94 -1.19
CA VAL A 99 -16.10 4.93 -1.34
C VAL A 99 -15.90 6.06 -0.34
N VAL A 100 -15.65 5.75 0.93
CA VAL A 100 -15.38 6.77 1.97
C VAL A 100 -14.18 7.64 1.60
N VAL A 101 -13.08 7.04 1.16
CA VAL A 101 -11.89 7.81 0.72
C VAL A 101 -12.24 8.70 -0.47
N LYS A 102 -12.93 8.18 -1.46
CA LYS A 102 -13.32 8.91 -2.66
C LYS A 102 -14.20 10.12 -2.32
N GLU A 103 -15.21 9.95 -1.49
CA GLU A 103 -16.18 10.98 -1.15
C GLU A 103 -15.66 12.02 -0.15
N HIS A 104 -14.85 11.59 0.79
CA HIS A 104 -14.45 12.43 1.93
C HIS A 104 -13.01 12.94 1.88
N ILE A 105 -12.16 12.37 1.06
CA ILE A 105 -10.74 12.75 0.97
C ILE A 105 -10.39 13.24 -0.42
N MET A 106 -10.67 12.43 -1.45
CA MET A 106 -10.31 12.76 -2.82
C MET A 106 -11.09 13.99 -3.33
N GLY A 107 -10.41 14.90 -4.01
CA GLY A 107 -11.03 16.12 -4.56
C GLY A 107 -11.29 17.23 -3.54
N ARG A 108 -10.92 17.06 -2.28
CA ARG A 108 -10.98 18.14 -1.28
C ARG A 108 -9.83 19.11 -1.48
N GLU A 109 -10.04 20.41 -1.15
CA GLU A 109 -9.06 21.48 -1.34
C GLU A 109 -7.69 21.21 -0.70
N LYS A 110 -7.67 20.51 0.44
CA LYS A 110 -6.44 20.16 1.15
C LYS A 110 -5.89 18.78 0.80
N SER A 111 -6.51 18.04 -0.13
CA SER A 111 -6.05 16.72 -0.53
C SER A 111 -5.11 16.80 -1.72
N ARG A 112 -3.98 16.10 -1.63
CA ARG A 112 -3.03 15.90 -2.74
C ARG A 112 -3.38 14.69 -3.60
N MET A 113 -4.39 13.88 -3.18
CA MET A 113 -4.73 12.62 -3.80
C MET A 113 -5.22 12.80 -5.23
N LYS A 114 -4.46 12.27 -6.18
CA LYS A 114 -4.71 12.30 -7.62
C LYS A 114 -5.51 11.10 -8.12
N GLY A 115 -5.44 9.97 -7.40
CA GLY A 115 -6.12 8.75 -7.82
C GLY A 115 -6.23 7.70 -6.72
N LEU A 116 -7.32 6.94 -6.81
CA LEU A 116 -7.62 5.75 -6.02
C LEU A 116 -7.83 4.61 -7.00
N TYR A 117 -7.10 3.51 -6.85
CA TYR A 117 -7.13 2.36 -7.75
C TYR A 117 -7.35 1.07 -6.98
N MET A 118 -8.17 0.18 -7.54
CA MET A 118 -8.37 -1.18 -7.04
C MET A 118 -7.37 -2.11 -7.70
N LEU A 119 -6.75 -3.00 -6.91
CA LEU A 119 -5.77 -3.99 -7.39
C LEU A 119 -6.24 -5.40 -7.04
N TRP A 120 -6.51 -6.23 -8.03
CA TRP A 120 -6.78 -7.64 -7.80
C TRP A 120 -5.56 -8.33 -7.16
N ASN A 121 -5.77 -8.89 -5.98
CA ASN A 121 -4.79 -9.63 -5.21
C ASN A 121 -5.28 -11.07 -4.97
N MET A 122 -4.35 -12.01 -4.83
CA MET A 122 -4.64 -13.43 -4.60
C MET A 122 -5.56 -14.03 -5.66
N VAL A 123 -5.36 -13.66 -6.93
CA VAL A 123 -6.17 -14.17 -8.04
C VAL A 123 -5.85 -15.65 -8.28
N ASP A 124 -6.83 -16.53 -8.09
CA ASP A 124 -6.74 -17.95 -8.47
C ASP A 124 -7.22 -18.11 -9.92
N GLY A 125 -6.32 -18.52 -10.81
CA GLY A 125 -6.66 -18.74 -12.22
C GLY A 125 -7.68 -19.88 -12.48
N ARG A 126 -8.06 -20.63 -11.44
CA ARG A 126 -9.10 -21.66 -11.47
C ARG A 126 -10.50 -21.11 -11.12
N GLU A 127 -10.57 -19.92 -10.55
CA GLU A 127 -11.83 -19.28 -10.21
C GLU A 127 -12.58 -18.84 -11.48
N LYS A 128 -13.92 -18.82 -11.38
CA LYS A 128 -14.77 -18.44 -12.50
C LYS A 128 -14.59 -16.99 -12.86
N THR A 129 -14.28 -16.71 -14.10
CA THR A 129 -14.11 -15.36 -14.64
C THR A 129 -15.35 -14.47 -14.44
N GLU A 130 -16.55 -15.06 -14.41
CA GLU A 130 -17.82 -14.38 -14.18
C GLU A 130 -17.86 -13.62 -12.85
N LEU A 131 -17.27 -14.16 -11.78
CA LEU A 131 -17.23 -13.51 -10.47
C LEU A 131 -16.44 -12.19 -10.54
N TYR A 132 -15.28 -12.21 -11.16
CA TYR A 132 -14.46 -11.01 -11.35
C TYR A 132 -15.18 -9.96 -12.20
N GLN A 133 -15.87 -10.37 -13.27
CA GLN A 133 -16.63 -9.47 -14.13
C GLN A 133 -17.78 -8.77 -13.39
N VAL A 134 -18.49 -9.49 -12.51
CA VAL A 134 -19.55 -8.90 -11.68
C VAL A 134 -18.97 -7.84 -10.75
N TYR A 135 -17.89 -8.14 -10.06
CA TYR A 135 -17.23 -7.16 -9.17
C TYR A 135 -16.68 -5.96 -9.93
N GLU A 136 -16.09 -6.16 -11.10
CA GLU A 136 -15.60 -5.06 -11.93
C GLU A 136 -16.72 -4.16 -12.43
N ALA A 137 -17.90 -4.73 -12.73
CA ALA A 137 -19.08 -3.94 -13.07
C ALA A 137 -19.52 -3.04 -11.90
N VAL A 138 -19.58 -3.60 -10.68
CA VAL A 138 -19.90 -2.83 -9.47
C VAL A 138 -18.86 -1.71 -9.23
N MET A 139 -17.58 -2.03 -9.31
CA MET A 139 -16.52 -1.02 -9.13
C MET A 139 -16.61 0.09 -10.18
N LYS A 140 -16.95 -0.26 -11.41
CA LYS A 140 -17.17 0.72 -12.48
C LYS A 140 -18.36 1.65 -12.18
N GLU A 141 -19.47 1.11 -11.68
CA GLU A 141 -20.64 1.92 -11.26
C GLU A 141 -20.30 2.86 -10.11
N LEU A 142 -19.48 2.40 -9.16
CA LEU A 142 -18.97 3.22 -8.06
C LEU A 142 -17.88 4.22 -8.50
N GLY A 143 -17.44 4.15 -9.76
CA GLY A 143 -16.35 4.98 -10.30
C GLY A 143 -15.03 4.71 -9.61
N LEU A 144 -14.76 3.44 -9.30
CA LEU A 144 -13.50 2.94 -8.72
C LEU A 144 -12.71 2.22 -9.81
N PRO A 145 -11.66 2.82 -10.37
CA PRO A 145 -10.88 2.21 -11.44
C PRO A 145 -10.09 1.00 -10.94
N VAL A 146 -10.12 -0.08 -11.72
CA VAL A 146 -9.37 -1.31 -11.46
C VAL A 146 -8.09 -1.30 -12.30
N LEU A 147 -6.95 -1.61 -11.69
CA LEU A 147 -5.70 -1.77 -12.41
C LEU A 147 -5.76 -2.98 -13.35
N LYS A 148 -5.17 -2.87 -14.54
CA LYS A 148 -5.08 -3.99 -15.50
C LYS A 148 -4.19 -5.13 -15.03
N THR A 149 -3.24 -4.82 -14.15
CA THR A 149 -2.34 -5.78 -13.53
C THR A 149 -3.00 -6.38 -12.31
N PHE A 150 -2.72 -7.64 -12.02
CA PHE A 150 -3.18 -8.35 -10.82
C PHE A 150 -2.03 -9.14 -10.19
N LEU A 151 -2.19 -9.50 -8.92
CA LEU A 151 -1.27 -10.36 -8.18
C LEU A 151 -1.89 -11.75 -8.04
N PRO A 152 -1.28 -12.80 -8.64
CA PRO A 152 -1.82 -14.15 -8.58
C PRO A 152 -1.60 -14.77 -7.19
N ASP A 153 -2.48 -15.68 -6.78
CA ASP A 153 -2.25 -16.54 -5.61
C ASP A 153 -1.17 -17.56 -5.93
N THR A 154 0.06 -17.29 -5.51
CA THR A 154 1.19 -18.18 -5.71
C THR A 154 1.87 -18.55 -4.40
N LYS A 155 2.34 -19.80 -4.33
CA LYS A 155 3.16 -20.26 -3.20
C LYS A 155 4.46 -19.45 -3.05
N ARG A 156 4.90 -18.80 -4.12
CA ARG A 156 6.11 -17.98 -4.11
C ARG A 156 5.92 -16.74 -3.22
N PHE A 157 4.84 -15.98 -3.38
CA PHE A 157 4.54 -14.83 -2.53
C PHE A 157 4.35 -15.21 -1.07
N ARG A 158 3.66 -16.33 -0.80
CA ARG A 158 3.47 -16.83 0.58
C ARG A 158 4.80 -17.21 1.24
N ARG A 159 5.79 -17.72 0.50
CA ARG A 159 7.11 -18.05 1.04
C ARG A 159 7.97 -16.81 1.28
N GLU A 160 7.84 -15.80 0.43
CA GLU A 160 8.59 -14.55 0.55
C GLU A 160 8.08 -13.68 1.70
N GLN A 161 6.78 -13.66 1.98
CA GLN A 161 6.22 -13.02 3.17
C GLN A 161 6.79 -13.60 4.47
N ASN A 162 6.94 -14.92 4.55
CA ASN A 162 7.54 -15.56 5.72
C ASN A 162 9.04 -15.28 5.87
N ALA A 163 9.74 -14.87 4.82
CA ALA A 163 11.16 -14.53 4.86
C ALA A 163 11.40 -13.04 5.22
N CYS A 164 10.40 -12.18 5.10
CA CYS A 164 10.47 -10.78 5.50
C CYS A 164 10.00 -10.52 6.93
N LEU A 165 9.36 -11.51 7.56
CA LEU A 165 8.82 -11.41 8.93
C LEU A 165 9.68 -12.14 9.98
N LEU A 166 10.83 -12.69 9.61
CA LEU A 166 11.86 -13.27 10.47
C LEU A 166 13.13 -12.46 10.38
#